data_d1e734ea0660117b8f127ebfd6fd09b2
#
_entry.id   d1e734ea0660117b8f127ebfd6fd09b2
#
_cell.length_a   1.000
_cell.length_b   1.000
_cell.length_c   1.000
_cell.angle_alpha   90.00
_cell.angle_beta   90.00
_cell.angle_gamma   90.00
#
_symmetry.space_group_name_H-M   'P 1'
#
loop_
_entity.id
_entity.type
_entity.pdbx_description
1 polymer ?
#
loop_
_entity_poly.entity_id
_entity_poly.type
_entity_poly.pdbx_seq_one_letter_code
_entity_poly.pdbx_strand_id
1 'polypeptide(L)'
;MRKNLIFVISAMLIISAVLMVSCGEKSGSKARADAPTIGVTIYRYDDNFMSFVRRNIESFISGKAQLIMNDSQNNQAQQNDQVDVMLNKDTKALAINLVDPQAAQTIIDKAKAKDIPVVFFNKEASPQAMASYDKAWYVGTKSEESGDMQGEIVVKTWKANPSWDKNGDGVIQYVLIKGEPGHPDAEARTTHVTKYITENGIKVQKLEELNANWDTARAKDIVDAWIQKHGDKIEFIFSNNDSMALGALQSVQSLGYNQGDNSKFIPIVGVDAIPDMLNEIKKGTIVGTVLQDSLNQAKAVVDLSLNVANGKEPLEGTQWTLDDVKAVRVPYVPITLDNIQVAEDTYK
;
A
#
# COMPACT_ATOMS: atom_id res chain seq x y z
N MET A 1 -62.17 -41.68 44.61
CA MET A 1 -60.76 -41.14 44.84
C MET A 1 -60.12 -40.84 43.52
N ARG A 2 -60.54 -39.82 42.84
CA ARG A 2 -60.00 -39.24 41.59
C ARG A 2 -60.56 -37.82 41.51
N LYS A 3 -59.83 -36.82 41.95
CA LYS A 3 -60.08 -35.39 41.71
C LYS A 3 -59.08 -34.58 42.61
N ASN A 4 -57.81 -34.48 42.23
CA ASN A 4 -56.88 -33.48 42.75
C ASN A 4 -55.53 -33.58 42.07
N LEU A 5 -55.49 -33.73 40.72
CA LEU A 5 -54.23 -33.76 39.95
C LEU A 5 -54.28 -32.92 38.67
N ILE A 6 -55.09 -31.85 38.63
CA ILE A 6 -55.21 -30.98 37.45
C ILE A 6 -54.89 -29.49 37.72
N PHE A 7 -54.43 -29.13 38.90
CA PHE A 7 -54.21 -27.70 39.27
C PHE A 7 -52.76 -27.30 39.50
N VAL A 8 -51.76 -28.14 39.15
CA VAL A 8 -50.33 -27.81 39.37
C VAL A 8 -49.53 -27.67 38.06
N ILE A 9 -50.15 -27.87 36.88
CA ILE A 9 -49.43 -27.82 35.57
C ILE A 9 -49.65 -26.48 34.83
N SER A 10 -50.45 -25.55 35.34
CA SER A 10 -50.71 -24.25 34.64
C SER A 10 -49.95 -23.06 35.19
N ALA A 11 -48.98 -23.21 36.11
CA ALA A 11 -48.23 -22.12 36.70
C ALA A 11 -46.71 -22.10 36.36
N MET A 12 -46.26 -22.96 35.42
CA MET A 12 -44.84 -23.08 35.06
C MET A 12 -44.49 -22.79 33.59
N LEU A 13 -45.34 -22.07 32.88
CA LEU A 13 -45.20 -21.80 31.44
C LEU A 13 -45.18 -20.30 31.07
N ILE A 14 -44.89 -19.39 32.01
CA ILE A 14 -44.84 -17.91 31.78
C ILE A 14 -43.55 -17.27 32.28
N ILE A 15 -42.46 -18.00 32.47
CA ILE A 15 -41.13 -17.36 32.80
C ILE A 15 -40.01 -18.01 31.96
N SER A 16 -40.14 -18.06 30.65
CA SER A 16 -39.04 -18.48 29.76
C SER A 16 -38.98 -17.64 28.48
N ALA A 17 -39.36 -16.40 28.54
CA ALA A 17 -39.37 -15.52 27.35
C ALA A 17 -38.77 -14.14 27.62
N VAL A 18 -37.63 -14.04 28.32
CA VAL A 18 -36.80 -12.83 28.30
C VAL A 18 -35.37 -13.22 28.69
N LEU A 19 -34.60 -13.75 27.78
CA LEU A 19 -33.13 -13.70 27.77
C LEU A 19 -32.64 -14.16 26.39
N MET A 20 -33.12 -13.53 25.31
CA MET A 20 -32.34 -13.40 24.09
C MET A 20 -31.48 -12.16 24.29
N VAL A 21 -30.37 -12.32 25.00
CA VAL A 21 -29.30 -11.36 24.97
C VAL A 21 -28.71 -11.35 23.58
N SER A 22 -28.97 -10.25 22.89
CA SER A 22 -28.32 -9.76 21.71
C SER A 22 -26.84 -10.11 21.69
N CYS A 23 -26.44 -11.09 20.89
CA CYS A 23 -25.10 -11.10 20.32
C CYS A 23 -24.97 -9.84 19.47
N GLY A 24 -24.14 -8.92 19.92
CA GLY A 24 -23.81 -7.70 19.18
C GLY A 24 -23.16 -8.10 17.84
N GLU A 25 -23.97 -8.23 16.80
CA GLU A 25 -23.51 -8.05 15.44
C GLU A 25 -22.91 -6.63 15.42
N LYS A 26 -21.63 -6.53 15.06
CA LYS A 26 -21.06 -5.28 14.58
C LYS A 26 -21.90 -4.89 13.36
N SER A 27 -22.89 -4.06 13.58
CA SER A 27 -23.74 -3.46 12.56
C SER A 27 -22.84 -2.54 11.71
N GLY A 28 -22.28 -3.10 10.65
CA GLY A 28 -21.83 -2.26 9.54
C GLY A 28 -23.06 -1.50 9.07
N SER A 29 -23.10 -0.19 9.21
CA SER A 29 -24.23 0.62 8.78
C SER A 29 -24.41 0.41 7.28
N LYS A 30 -25.53 -0.22 6.87
CA LYS A 30 -25.88 -0.33 5.45
C LYS A 30 -26.08 1.09 4.91
N ALA A 31 -25.46 1.37 3.76
CA ALA A 31 -25.72 2.62 3.06
C ALA A 31 -27.23 2.77 2.79
N ARG A 32 -27.71 4.02 2.79
CA ARG A 32 -29.11 4.33 2.47
C ARG A 32 -29.42 3.86 1.04
N ALA A 33 -30.68 3.53 0.77
CA ALA A 33 -31.10 3.03 -0.55
C ALA A 33 -30.85 4.04 -1.68
N ASP A 34 -30.81 5.33 -1.36
CA ASP A 34 -30.55 6.47 -2.26
C ASP A 34 -29.09 6.90 -2.31
N ALA A 35 -28.19 6.22 -1.60
CA ALA A 35 -26.76 6.51 -1.61
C ALA A 35 -26.12 6.16 -2.98
N PRO A 36 -25.17 6.98 -3.46
CA PRO A 36 -24.52 6.71 -4.75
C PRO A 36 -23.75 5.39 -4.74
N THR A 37 -23.69 4.71 -5.89
CA THR A 37 -22.85 3.53 -6.06
C THR A 37 -21.48 3.96 -6.55
N ILE A 38 -20.41 3.51 -5.88
CA ILE A 38 -19.01 3.70 -6.27
C ILE A 38 -18.41 2.35 -6.64
N GLY A 39 -17.83 2.28 -7.84
CA GLY A 39 -17.11 1.12 -8.32
C GLY A 39 -15.62 1.24 -8.01
N VAL A 40 -15.03 0.21 -7.41
CA VAL A 40 -13.60 0.18 -7.07
C VAL A 40 -12.94 -1.05 -7.66
N THR A 41 -11.77 -0.91 -8.25
CA THR A 41 -10.90 -2.05 -8.56
C THR A 41 -9.57 -1.92 -7.84
N ILE A 42 -9.10 -3.02 -7.28
CA ILE A 42 -7.75 -3.18 -6.76
C ILE A 42 -6.99 -4.10 -7.72
N TYR A 43 -5.76 -3.73 -8.09
CA TYR A 43 -5.01 -4.50 -9.08
C TYR A 43 -4.78 -5.96 -8.66
N ARG A 44 -4.58 -6.22 -7.35
CA ARG A 44 -4.64 -7.53 -6.70
C ARG A 44 -4.84 -7.39 -5.19
N TYR A 45 -5.56 -8.33 -4.58
CA TYR A 45 -5.91 -8.29 -3.15
C TYR A 45 -4.80 -8.81 -2.23
N ASP A 46 -3.89 -9.63 -2.75
CA ASP A 46 -2.78 -10.23 -2.02
C ASP A 46 -1.55 -9.31 -1.89
N ASP A 47 -1.61 -8.10 -2.46
CA ASP A 47 -0.60 -7.08 -2.21
C ASP A 47 -0.73 -6.54 -0.78
N ASN A 48 0.38 -6.57 -0.05
CA ASN A 48 0.39 -6.26 1.39
C ASN A 48 0.02 -4.78 1.63
N PHE A 49 0.66 -3.83 0.95
CA PHE A 49 0.36 -2.41 1.08
C PHE A 49 -1.07 -2.10 0.64
N MET A 50 -1.49 -2.59 -0.54
CA MET A 50 -2.84 -2.36 -1.04
C MET A 50 -3.94 -2.99 -0.18
N SER A 51 -3.62 -4.01 0.62
CA SER A 51 -4.56 -4.57 1.60
C SER A 51 -4.96 -3.55 2.67
N PHE A 52 -4.05 -2.66 3.09
CA PHE A 52 -4.35 -1.55 4.02
C PHE A 52 -5.18 -0.48 3.32
N VAL A 53 -4.79 -0.04 2.11
CA VAL A 53 -5.56 0.94 1.33
C VAL A 53 -6.99 0.44 1.12
N ARG A 54 -7.15 -0.82 0.69
CA ARG A 54 -8.46 -1.45 0.48
C ARG A 54 -9.35 -1.44 1.71
N ARG A 55 -8.83 -1.91 2.85
CA ARG A 55 -9.59 -1.93 4.12
C ARG A 55 -9.99 -0.53 4.58
N ASN A 56 -9.11 0.44 4.40
CA ASN A 56 -9.40 1.83 4.73
C ASN A 56 -10.48 2.41 3.80
N ILE A 57 -10.47 2.12 2.50
CA ILE A 57 -11.54 2.51 1.57
C ILE A 57 -12.87 1.89 2.02
N GLU A 58 -12.91 0.58 2.31
CA GLU A 58 -14.10 -0.12 2.80
C GLU A 58 -14.66 0.54 4.07
N SER A 59 -13.76 0.91 5.00
CA SER A 59 -14.12 1.56 6.25
C SER A 59 -14.69 2.97 6.04
N PHE A 60 -14.00 3.82 5.26
CA PHE A 60 -14.37 5.22 5.07
C PHE A 60 -15.64 5.41 4.23
N ILE A 61 -15.93 4.47 3.31
CA ILE A 61 -17.11 4.52 2.44
C ILE A 61 -18.37 3.95 3.12
N SER A 62 -18.18 3.16 4.19
CA SER A 62 -19.26 2.48 4.91
C SER A 62 -20.34 3.47 5.38
N GLY A 63 -21.60 3.17 5.05
CA GLY A 63 -22.76 4.00 5.36
C GLY A 63 -22.93 5.25 4.48
N LYS A 64 -21.96 5.60 3.62
CA LYS A 64 -21.99 6.82 2.77
C LYS A 64 -22.30 6.52 1.31
N ALA A 65 -21.89 5.36 0.80
CA ALA A 65 -22.16 4.92 -0.57
C ALA A 65 -22.36 3.42 -0.62
N GLN A 66 -22.96 2.93 -1.71
CA GLN A 66 -22.93 1.51 -2.06
C GLN A 66 -21.57 1.23 -2.73
N LEU A 67 -20.89 0.19 -2.30
CA LEU A 67 -19.56 -0.17 -2.79
C LEU A 67 -19.63 -1.43 -3.65
N ILE A 68 -19.11 -1.34 -4.88
CA ILE A 68 -18.77 -2.50 -5.72
C ILE A 68 -17.28 -2.56 -5.78
N MET A 69 -16.65 -3.52 -5.09
CA MET A 69 -15.19 -3.64 -5.07
C MET A 69 -14.76 -4.98 -5.66
N ASN A 70 -13.77 -4.95 -6.55
CA ASN A 70 -13.29 -6.11 -7.29
C ASN A 70 -11.78 -6.28 -7.19
N ASP A 71 -11.35 -7.53 -7.08
CA ASP A 71 -9.96 -7.95 -7.27
C ASP A 71 -9.71 -8.18 -8.76
N SER A 72 -8.76 -7.45 -9.35
CA SER A 72 -8.39 -7.64 -10.76
C SER A 72 -7.35 -8.75 -10.96
N GLN A 73 -6.84 -9.37 -9.88
CA GLN A 73 -5.93 -10.51 -9.90
C GLN A 73 -4.70 -10.29 -10.79
N ASN A 74 -4.18 -9.07 -10.82
CA ASN A 74 -3.09 -8.62 -11.69
C ASN A 74 -3.33 -8.93 -13.19
N ASN A 75 -4.59 -8.89 -13.63
CA ASN A 75 -5.01 -9.16 -15.00
C ASN A 75 -5.77 -7.97 -15.59
N GLN A 76 -5.14 -7.28 -16.55
CA GLN A 76 -5.73 -6.07 -17.14
C GLN A 76 -7.01 -6.35 -17.95
N ALA A 77 -7.13 -7.50 -18.60
CA ALA A 77 -8.36 -7.86 -19.31
C ALA A 77 -9.52 -8.02 -18.32
N GLN A 78 -9.28 -8.72 -17.21
CA GLN A 78 -10.26 -8.85 -16.13
C GLN A 78 -10.66 -7.48 -15.55
N GLN A 79 -9.69 -6.57 -15.34
CA GLN A 79 -9.99 -5.23 -14.86
C GLN A 79 -10.90 -4.46 -15.86
N ASN A 80 -10.63 -4.57 -17.16
CA ASN A 80 -11.46 -3.94 -18.19
C ASN A 80 -12.89 -4.46 -18.18
N ASP A 81 -13.08 -5.78 -18.01
CA ASP A 81 -14.41 -6.40 -17.90
C ASP A 81 -15.14 -5.98 -16.63
N GLN A 82 -14.42 -5.87 -15.50
CA GLN A 82 -14.96 -5.36 -14.24
C GLN A 82 -15.43 -3.91 -14.36
N VAL A 83 -14.66 -3.06 -15.05
CA VAL A 83 -15.06 -1.67 -15.33
C VAL A 83 -16.34 -1.64 -16.20
N ASP A 84 -16.43 -2.44 -17.24
CA ASP A 84 -17.63 -2.53 -18.09
C ASP A 84 -18.87 -2.94 -17.27
N VAL A 85 -18.73 -3.95 -16.39
CA VAL A 85 -19.81 -4.38 -15.49
C VAL A 85 -20.24 -3.25 -14.55
N MET A 86 -19.29 -2.52 -13.95
CA MET A 86 -19.60 -1.40 -13.05
C MET A 86 -20.30 -0.27 -13.79
N LEU A 87 -19.82 0.11 -14.97
CA LEU A 87 -20.43 1.16 -15.81
C LEU A 87 -21.87 0.81 -16.28
N ASN A 88 -22.23 -0.47 -16.30
CA ASN A 88 -23.58 -0.95 -16.61
C ASN A 88 -24.50 -1.09 -15.36
N LYS A 89 -23.97 -0.86 -14.13
CA LYS A 89 -24.71 -1.00 -12.85
C LYS A 89 -25.05 0.34 -12.19
N ASP A 90 -25.28 1.39 -12.96
CA ASP A 90 -25.60 2.75 -12.44
C ASP A 90 -24.54 3.30 -11.45
N THR A 91 -23.28 2.93 -11.63
CA THR A 91 -22.16 3.47 -10.87
C THR A 91 -22.04 4.99 -11.11
N LYS A 92 -21.88 5.77 -10.06
CA LYS A 92 -21.79 7.25 -10.12
C LYS A 92 -20.35 7.77 -10.15
N ALA A 93 -19.38 6.96 -9.71
CA ALA A 93 -17.95 7.23 -9.82
C ALA A 93 -17.16 5.92 -9.84
N LEU A 94 -15.99 5.93 -10.45
CA LEU A 94 -15.01 4.85 -10.44
C LEU A 94 -13.78 5.27 -9.63
N ALA A 95 -13.26 4.38 -8.78
CA ALA A 95 -11.95 4.48 -8.16
C ALA A 95 -11.09 3.28 -8.61
N ILE A 96 -10.04 3.54 -9.38
CA ILE A 96 -9.31 2.51 -10.11
C ILE A 96 -7.84 2.48 -9.69
N ASN A 97 -7.43 1.39 -9.04
CA ASN A 97 -6.03 1.02 -8.91
C ASN A 97 -5.64 0.17 -10.13
N LEU A 98 -4.92 0.77 -11.06
CA LEU A 98 -4.60 0.16 -12.35
C LEU A 98 -3.79 -1.13 -12.20
N VAL A 99 -4.08 -2.13 -13.01
CA VAL A 99 -3.17 -3.25 -13.23
C VAL A 99 -1.98 -2.76 -14.05
N ASP A 100 -2.24 -2.21 -15.23
CA ASP A 100 -1.24 -1.60 -16.10
C ASP A 100 -1.51 -0.10 -16.23
N PRO A 101 -0.58 0.79 -15.84
CA PRO A 101 -0.73 2.24 -16.01
C PRO A 101 -1.01 2.66 -17.47
N GLN A 102 -0.53 1.91 -18.45
CA GLN A 102 -0.75 2.20 -19.89
C GLN A 102 -2.20 1.94 -20.34
N ALA A 103 -2.96 1.13 -19.59
CA ALA A 103 -4.37 0.87 -19.87
C ALA A 103 -5.31 2.00 -19.42
N ALA A 104 -4.81 3.03 -18.77
CA ALA A 104 -5.61 4.13 -18.24
C ALA A 104 -6.49 4.80 -19.31
N GLN A 105 -5.95 5.01 -20.53
CA GLN A 105 -6.71 5.62 -21.63
C GLN A 105 -7.96 4.81 -21.97
N THR A 106 -7.84 3.48 -22.02
CA THR A 106 -9.00 2.60 -22.31
C THR A 106 -10.10 2.73 -21.25
N ILE A 107 -9.71 2.82 -19.97
CA ILE A 107 -10.67 3.00 -18.87
C ILE A 107 -11.31 4.39 -18.93
N ILE A 108 -10.51 5.42 -19.21
CA ILE A 108 -11.00 6.80 -19.38
C ILE A 108 -12.01 6.88 -20.50
N ASP A 109 -11.72 6.29 -21.66
CA ASP A 109 -12.63 6.34 -22.82
C ASP A 109 -13.98 5.68 -22.51
N LYS A 110 -13.98 4.55 -21.81
CA LYS A 110 -15.20 3.87 -21.35
C LYS A 110 -16.00 4.73 -20.38
N ALA A 111 -15.34 5.33 -19.38
CA ALA A 111 -15.96 6.18 -18.38
C ALA A 111 -16.51 7.48 -19.00
N LYS A 112 -15.73 8.12 -19.88
CA LYS A 112 -16.10 9.32 -20.62
C LYS A 112 -17.33 9.10 -21.50
N ALA A 113 -17.43 7.95 -22.18
CA ALA A 113 -18.61 7.59 -22.99
C ALA A 113 -19.91 7.51 -22.18
N LYS A 114 -19.83 7.31 -20.86
CA LYS A 114 -20.95 7.25 -19.91
C LYS A 114 -21.06 8.51 -19.05
N ASP A 115 -20.19 9.49 -19.24
CA ASP A 115 -20.03 10.70 -18.41
C ASP A 115 -19.76 10.42 -16.92
N ILE A 116 -19.10 9.29 -16.63
CA ILE A 116 -18.77 8.83 -15.26
C ILE A 116 -17.39 9.34 -14.84
N PRO A 117 -17.24 10.01 -13.67
CA PRO A 117 -15.95 10.43 -13.13
C PRO A 117 -15.09 9.26 -12.71
N VAL A 118 -13.75 9.42 -12.84
CA VAL A 118 -12.74 8.40 -12.49
C VAL A 118 -11.67 8.99 -11.58
N VAL A 119 -11.41 8.30 -10.46
CA VAL A 119 -10.29 8.59 -9.56
C VAL A 119 -9.30 7.42 -9.66
N PHE A 120 -8.19 7.62 -10.35
CA PHE A 120 -7.08 6.66 -10.31
C PHE A 120 -6.33 6.78 -9.00
N PHE A 121 -5.73 5.69 -8.53
CA PHE A 121 -4.93 5.76 -7.32
C PHE A 121 -3.77 4.76 -7.30
N ASN A 122 -2.73 5.07 -6.52
CA ASN A 122 -1.48 4.35 -6.36
C ASN A 122 -0.64 4.26 -7.66
N LYS A 123 -1.06 3.50 -8.68
CA LYS A 123 -0.39 3.45 -9.99
C LYS A 123 -0.84 4.63 -10.85
N GLU A 124 0.06 5.57 -11.09
CA GLU A 124 -0.23 6.80 -11.81
C GLU A 124 -0.39 6.56 -13.32
N ALA A 125 -1.46 7.12 -13.88
CA ALA A 125 -1.68 7.14 -15.32
C ALA A 125 -0.79 8.21 -16.01
N SER A 126 -0.56 8.07 -17.33
CA SER A 126 0.20 9.09 -18.04
C SER A 126 -0.49 10.45 -18.03
N PRO A 127 0.27 11.57 -18.03
CA PRO A 127 -0.30 12.92 -18.10
C PRO A 127 -1.23 13.12 -19.32
N GLN A 128 -0.91 12.47 -20.45
CA GLN A 128 -1.73 12.53 -21.67
C GLN A 128 -3.10 11.88 -21.45
N ALA A 129 -3.13 10.70 -20.82
CA ALA A 129 -4.39 10.04 -20.50
C ALA A 129 -5.22 10.89 -19.54
N MET A 130 -4.62 11.40 -18.47
CA MET A 130 -5.29 12.26 -17.49
C MET A 130 -5.86 13.54 -18.09
N ALA A 131 -5.16 14.15 -19.04
CA ALA A 131 -5.61 15.36 -19.74
C ALA A 131 -6.77 15.11 -20.73
N SER A 132 -6.99 13.86 -21.15
CA SER A 132 -8.03 13.51 -22.15
C SER A 132 -9.47 13.58 -21.60
N TYR A 133 -9.65 13.69 -20.28
CA TYR A 133 -10.95 13.74 -19.62
C TYR A 133 -10.94 14.66 -18.39
N ASP A 134 -11.82 15.65 -18.39
CA ASP A 134 -11.89 16.63 -17.29
C ASP A 134 -12.30 16.02 -15.96
N LYS A 135 -13.10 14.91 -16.00
CA LYS A 135 -13.55 14.18 -14.82
C LYS A 135 -12.64 13.02 -14.46
N ALA A 136 -11.32 13.13 -14.70
CA ALA A 136 -10.31 12.17 -14.28
C ALA A 136 -9.33 12.82 -13.29
N TRP A 137 -9.09 12.18 -12.15
CA TRP A 137 -8.18 12.61 -11.08
C TRP A 137 -7.28 11.46 -10.66
N TYR A 138 -6.19 11.80 -9.99
CA TYR A 138 -5.28 10.82 -9.39
C TYR A 138 -5.12 11.08 -7.90
N VAL A 139 -4.97 10.03 -7.12
CA VAL A 139 -4.57 10.06 -5.70
C VAL A 139 -3.37 9.14 -5.50
N GLY A 140 -2.28 9.70 -5.05
CA GLY A 140 -1.06 8.92 -4.78
C GLY A 140 0.05 9.81 -4.27
N THR A 141 1.26 9.53 -4.69
CA THR A 141 2.48 10.14 -4.20
C THR A 141 3.27 10.76 -5.36
N LYS A 142 4.39 11.39 -5.06
CA LYS A 142 5.43 11.69 -6.05
C LYS A 142 6.49 10.62 -5.95
N SER A 143 6.54 9.72 -6.91
CA SER A 143 7.34 8.49 -6.86
C SER A 143 8.81 8.73 -6.53
N GLU A 144 9.39 9.80 -7.07
CA GLU A 144 10.81 10.16 -6.90
C GLU A 144 11.15 10.42 -5.42
N GLU A 145 10.25 11.10 -4.70
CA GLU A 145 10.47 11.47 -3.29
C GLU A 145 10.74 10.25 -2.41
N SER A 146 10.12 9.09 -2.70
CA SER A 146 10.36 7.87 -1.92
C SER A 146 11.77 7.32 -2.08
N GLY A 147 12.32 7.38 -3.30
CA GLY A 147 13.69 6.99 -3.57
C GLY A 147 14.70 7.95 -2.94
N ASP A 148 14.43 9.26 -3.01
CA ASP A 148 15.28 10.28 -2.39
C ASP A 148 15.31 10.10 -0.85
N MET A 149 14.14 9.89 -0.20
CA MET A 149 14.06 9.67 1.25
C MET A 149 14.69 8.32 1.68
N GLN A 150 14.57 7.29 0.85
CA GLN A 150 15.28 6.03 1.07
C GLN A 150 16.79 6.26 1.03
N GLY A 151 17.28 7.04 0.06
CA GLY A 151 18.67 7.48 -0.04
C GLY A 151 19.12 8.30 1.17
N GLU A 152 18.26 9.19 1.72
CA GLU A 152 18.53 9.96 2.94
C GLU A 152 18.78 9.04 4.14
N ILE A 153 17.93 8.03 4.34
CA ILE A 153 18.12 7.04 5.41
C ILE A 153 19.46 6.32 5.24
N VAL A 154 19.79 5.90 4.01
CA VAL A 154 21.06 5.23 3.72
C VAL A 154 22.25 6.13 4.04
N VAL A 155 22.26 7.38 3.56
CA VAL A 155 23.35 8.34 3.81
C VAL A 155 23.55 8.58 5.30
N LYS A 156 22.44 8.82 6.04
CA LYS A 156 22.49 9.05 7.49
C LYS A 156 23.05 7.84 8.24
N THR A 157 22.53 6.66 7.95
CA THR A 157 22.91 5.44 8.69
C THR A 157 24.30 4.94 8.31
N TRP A 158 24.70 5.03 7.04
CA TRP A 158 26.04 4.68 6.57
C TRP A 158 27.11 5.54 7.25
N LYS A 159 26.94 6.86 7.25
CA LYS A 159 27.88 7.79 7.92
C LYS A 159 27.97 7.55 9.44
N ALA A 160 26.90 7.09 10.07
CA ALA A 160 26.88 6.79 11.49
C ALA A 160 27.53 5.43 11.84
N ASN A 161 27.72 4.54 10.87
CA ASN A 161 28.23 3.19 11.09
C ASN A 161 29.39 2.85 10.14
N PRO A 162 30.60 3.40 10.36
CA PRO A 162 31.75 3.15 9.48
C PRO A 162 32.16 1.67 9.33
N SER A 163 31.77 0.82 10.28
CA SER A 163 32.01 -0.62 10.23
C SER A 163 31.19 -1.37 9.16
N TRP A 164 30.21 -0.73 8.55
CA TRP A 164 29.46 -1.32 7.44
C TRP A 164 30.22 -1.32 6.12
N ASP A 165 31.19 -0.42 5.97
CA ASP A 165 32.22 -0.45 4.93
C ASP A 165 33.23 -1.57 5.27
N LYS A 166 32.89 -2.80 4.87
CA LYS A 166 33.59 -4.02 5.29
C LYS A 166 34.97 -4.16 4.67
N ASN A 167 35.16 -3.56 3.49
CA ASN A 167 36.45 -3.59 2.78
C ASN A 167 37.27 -2.30 2.93
N GLY A 168 36.68 -1.23 3.50
CA GLY A 168 37.33 0.03 3.79
C GLY A 168 37.58 0.91 2.57
N ASP A 169 36.86 0.74 1.46
CA ASP A 169 37.06 1.46 0.21
C ASP A 169 36.21 2.75 0.07
N GLY A 170 35.31 3.00 1.01
CA GLY A 170 34.42 4.17 1.02
C GLY A 170 33.32 4.09 -0.05
N VAL A 171 33.01 2.90 -0.57
CA VAL A 171 31.99 2.65 -1.57
C VAL A 171 30.94 1.71 -0.96
N ILE A 172 29.65 1.95 -1.18
CA ILE A 172 28.60 1.02 -0.77
C ILE A 172 28.42 -0.06 -1.86
N GLN A 173 28.82 -1.29 -1.57
CA GLN A 173 28.52 -2.42 -2.43
C GLN A 173 27.10 -2.93 -2.11
N TYR A 174 26.16 -2.70 -3.04
CA TYR A 174 24.75 -2.98 -2.79
C TYR A 174 24.13 -3.97 -3.76
N VAL A 175 23.07 -4.59 -3.30
CA VAL A 175 22.09 -5.31 -4.13
C VAL A 175 20.74 -4.60 -4.07
N LEU A 176 19.96 -4.64 -5.17
CA LEU A 176 18.68 -3.96 -5.26
C LEU A 176 17.57 -4.93 -5.69
N ILE A 177 16.51 -4.99 -4.85
CA ILE A 177 15.31 -5.77 -5.12
C ILE A 177 14.26 -4.83 -5.70
N LYS A 178 14.00 -4.98 -7.00
CA LYS A 178 13.09 -4.11 -7.75
C LYS A 178 11.66 -4.65 -7.72
N GLY A 179 10.70 -3.74 -7.73
CA GLY A 179 9.28 -4.04 -7.87
C GLY A 179 8.90 -4.52 -9.27
N GLU A 180 7.67 -4.25 -9.65
CA GLU A 180 7.13 -4.61 -10.96
C GLU A 180 7.73 -3.72 -12.07
N PRO A 181 8.28 -4.30 -13.16
CA PRO A 181 8.82 -3.51 -14.27
C PRO A 181 7.77 -2.58 -14.89
N GLY A 182 8.16 -1.33 -15.17
CA GLY A 182 7.28 -0.32 -15.74
C GLY A 182 6.31 0.33 -14.75
N HIS A 183 6.32 -0.11 -13.48
CA HIS A 183 5.59 0.58 -12.42
C HIS A 183 6.33 1.88 -12.07
N PRO A 184 5.66 3.07 -12.11
CA PRO A 184 6.31 4.36 -11.84
C PRO A 184 7.13 4.38 -10.56
N ASP A 185 6.58 3.88 -9.45
CA ASP A 185 7.29 3.82 -8.18
C ASP A 185 8.51 2.91 -8.21
N ALA A 186 8.44 1.74 -8.87
CA ALA A 186 9.57 0.84 -8.95
C ALA A 186 10.75 1.45 -9.72
N GLU A 187 10.46 2.11 -10.84
CA GLU A 187 11.48 2.80 -11.64
C GLU A 187 12.09 3.98 -10.89
N ALA A 188 11.26 4.80 -10.25
CA ALA A 188 11.70 5.97 -9.49
C ALA A 188 12.53 5.56 -8.26
N ARG A 189 12.03 4.64 -7.41
CA ARG A 189 12.74 4.15 -6.22
C ARG A 189 14.09 3.55 -6.59
N THR A 190 14.17 2.76 -7.67
CA THR A 190 15.42 2.15 -8.16
C THR A 190 16.45 3.20 -8.55
N THR A 191 16.02 4.26 -9.25
CA THR A 191 16.92 5.31 -9.76
C THR A 191 17.29 6.30 -8.68
N HIS A 192 16.30 6.79 -7.92
CA HIS A 192 16.48 7.93 -7.02
C HIS A 192 17.25 7.57 -5.75
N VAL A 193 17.15 6.34 -5.22
CA VAL A 193 17.93 5.92 -4.05
C VAL A 193 19.44 6.08 -4.30
N THR A 194 19.93 5.59 -5.43
CA THR A 194 21.36 5.67 -5.77
C THR A 194 21.78 7.07 -6.20
N LYS A 195 20.90 7.81 -6.88
CA LYS A 195 21.10 9.20 -7.24
C LYS A 195 21.32 10.04 -5.99
N TYR A 196 20.40 9.97 -5.02
CA TYR A 196 20.51 10.75 -3.77
C TYR A 196 21.81 10.43 -3.01
N ILE A 197 22.17 9.15 -2.88
CA ILE A 197 23.39 8.72 -2.20
C ILE A 197 24.63 9.32 -2.87
N THR A 198 24.71 9.28 -4.20
CA THR A 198 25.84 9.81 -4.97
C THR A 198 25.93 11.34 -4.90
N GLU A 199 24.80 12.03 -4.99
CA GLU A 199 24.73 13.49 -4.85
C GLU A 199 25.17 13.96 -3.44
N ASN A 200 25.06 13.07 -2.42
CA ASN A 200 25.54 13.32 -1.06
C ASN A 200 26.96 12.82 -0.79
N GLY A 201 27.74 12.57 -1.85
CA GLY A 201 29.18 12.33 -1.82
C GLY A 201 29.60 10.91 -1.46
N ILE A 202 28.67 9.93 -1.45
CA ILE A 202 28.98 8.52 -1.21
C ILE A 202 28.94 7.78 -2.54
N LYS A 203 30.00 7.04 -2.85
CA LYS A 203 30.05 6.19 -4.03
C LYS A 203 29.25 4.91 -3.80
N VAL A 204 28.63 4.41 -4.86
CA VAL A 204 27.89 3.13 -4.82
C VAL A 204 28.37 2.20 -5.92
N GLN A 205 28.37 0.90 -5.65
CA GLN A 205 28.65 -0.15 -6.61
C GLN A 205 27.53 -1.18 -6.59
N LYS A 206 26.78 -1.26 -7.67
CA LYS A 206 25.74 -2.29 -7.80
C LYS A 206 26.37 -3.65 -8.04
N LEU A 207 26.12 -4.60 -7.16
CA LEU A 207 26.50 -6.01 -7.36
C LEU A 207 25.43 -6.76 -8.15
N GLU A 208 24.17 -6.57 -7.79
CA GLU A 208 23.04 -7.24 -8.43
C GLU A 208 21.77 -6.38 -8.39
N GLU A 209 20.86 -6.63 -9.36
CA GLU A 209 19.50 -6.08 -9.38
C GLU A 209 18.58 -7.11 -10.04
N LEU A 210 17.47 -7.48 -9.37
CA LEU A 210 16.44 -8.34 -9.95
C LEU A 210 15.04 -7.92 -9.52
N ASN A 211 14.06 -8.26 -10.36
CA ASN A 211 12.64 -7.96 -10.09
C ASN A 211 12.02 -9.07 -9.24
N ALA A 212 11.52 -8.70 -8.07
CA ALA A 212 10.72 -9.59 -7.22
C ALA A 212 9.21 -9.29 -7.30
N ASN A 213 8.79 -8.25 -8.06
CA ASN A 213 7.39 -7.92 -8.34
C ASN A 213 6.53 -7.78 -7.07
N TRP A 214 7.08 -7.11 -6.04
CA TRP A 214 6.47 -6.85 -4.73
C TRP A 214 6.24 -8.11 -3.87
N ASP A 215 6.78 -9.27 -4.28
CA ASP A 215 6.57 -10.56 -3.64
C ASP A 215 7.67 -10.91 -2.64
N THR A 216 7.28 -11.22 -1.40
CA THR A 216 8.18 -11.54 -0.28
C THR A 216 8.96 -12.83 -0.52
N ALA A 217 8.30 -13.89 -0.99
CA ALA A 217 8.93 -15.19 -1.18
C ALA A 217 9.96 -15.13 -2.32
N ARG A 218 9.59 -14.48 -3.42
CA ARG A 218 10.50 -14.27 -4.55
C ARG A 218 11.71 -13.41 -4.16
N ALA A 219 11.51 -12.37 -3.35
CA ALA A 219 12.61 -11.57 -2.83
C ALA A 219 13.57 -12.39 -1.96
N LYS A 220 13.02 -13.26 -1.10
CA LYS A 220 13.83 -14.18 -0.30
C LYS A 220 14.69 -15.09 -1.18
N ASP A 221 14.10 -15.76 -2.18
CA ASP A 221 14.81 -16.67 -3.08
C ASP A 221 15.94 -15.96 -3.85
N ILE A 222 15.69 -14.73 -4.30
CA ILE A 222 16.67 -13.89 -4.95
C ILE A 222 17.85 -13.58 -4.03
N VAL A 223 17.56 -13.16 -2.80
CA VAL A 223 18.60 -12.78 -1.83
C VAL A 223 19.36 -14.00 -1.33
N ASP A 224 18.73 -15.17 -1.18
CA ASP A 224 19.43 -16.43 -0.90
C ASP A 224 20.54 -16.69 -1.91
N ALA A 225 20.26 -16.54 -3.21
CA ALA A 225 21.23 -16.71 -4.26
C ALA A 225 22.34 -15.63 -4.23
N TRP A 226 21.99 -14.39 -3.94
CA TRP A 226 22.96 -13.30 -3.86
C TRP A 226 23.91 -13.43 -2.68
N ILE A 227 23.43 -13.83 -1.49
CA ILE A 227 24.29 -14.09 -0.33
C ILE A 227 25.24 -15.26 -0.61
N GLN A 228 24.78 -16.34 -1.26
CA GLN A 228 25.65 -17.45 -1.65
C GLN A 228 26.74 -17.01 -2.63
N LYS A 229 26.45 -16.09 -3.54
CA LYS A 229 27.38 -15.60 -4.55
C LYS A 229 28.36 -14.56 -4.03
N HIS A 230 27.90 -13.61 -3.22
CA HIS A 230 28.67 -12.42 -2.83
C HIS A 230 29.08 -12.40 -1.37
N GLY A 231 28.26 -13.05 -0.48
CA GLY A 231 28.54 -13.13 0.97
C GLY A 231 28.75 -11.74 1.58
N ASP A 232 29.87 -11.60 2.31
CA ASP A 232 30.23 -10.36 3.02
C ASP A 232 30.56 -9.17 2.10
N LYS A 233 30.59 -9.36 0.79
CA LYS A 233 30.72 -8.24 -0.15
C LYS A 233 29.45 -7.39 -0.25
N ILE A 234 28.31 -7.91 0.22
CA ILE A 234 27.07 -7.13 0.27
C ILE A 234 27.12 -6.26 1.52
N GLU A 235 27.08 -4.97 1.33
CA GLU A 235 27.14 -3.97 2.40
C GLU A 235 25.80 -3.25 2.60
N PHE A 236 24.91 -3.34 1.63
CA PHE A 236 23.55 -2.80 1.75
C PHE A 236 22.55 -3.53 0.84
N ILE A 237 21.32 -3.69 1.31
CA ILE A 237 20.20 -4.18 0.50
C ILE A 237 19.18 -3.04 0.36
N PHE A 238 18.97 -2.57 -0.87
CA PHE A 238 17.91 -1.64 -1.20
C PHE A 238 16.70 -2.42 -1.70
N SER A 239 15.55 -2.19 -1.11
CA SER A 239 14.30 -2.81 -1.54
C SER A 239 13.27 -1.76 -1.95
N ASN A 240 12.63 -1.94 -3.09
CA ASN A 240 11.62 -0.99 -3.55
C ASN A 240 10.35 -1.00 -2.67
N ASN A 241 10.11 -2.05 -1.85
CA ASN A 241 9.06 -2.03 -0.83
C ASN A 241 9.40 -2.89 0.39
N ASP A 242 8.58 -2.77 1.43
CA ASP A 242 8.78 -3.47 2.70
C ASP A 242 8.53 -4.97 2.61
N SER A 243 7.56 -5.42 1.83
CA SER A 243 7.29 -6.86 1.68
C SER A 243 8.50 -7.60 1.13
N MET A 244 9.16 -7.03 0.13
CA MET A 244 10.40 -7.59 -0.42
C MET A 244 11.59 -7.43 0.55
N ALA A 245 11.65 -6.30 1.30
CA ALA A 245 12.66 -6.11 2.34
C ALA A 245 12.56 -7.15 3.46
N LEU A 246 11.35 -7.52 3.88
CA LEU A 246 11.09 -8.58 4.84
C LEU A 246 11.49 -9.96 4.28
N GLY A 247 11.30 -10.21 3.00
CA GLY A 247 11.82 -11.40 2.31
C GLY A 247 13.35 -11.45 2.34
N ALA A 248 14.00 -10.32 2.05
CA ALA A 248 15.45 -10.19 2.17
C ALA A 248 15.95 -10.45 3.60
N LEU A 249 15.25 -9.90 4.61
CA LEU A 249 15.58 -10.12 6.02
C LEU A 249 15.50 -11.60 6.38
N GLN A 250 14.44 -12.32 5.97
CA GLN A 250 14.31 -13.75 6.19
C GLN A 250 15.48 -14.53 5.57
N SER A 251 15.93 -14.15 4.37
CA SER A 251 17.09 -14.75 3.72
C SER A 251 18.35 -14.53 4.53
N VAL A 252 18.73 -13.29 4.83
CA VAL A 252 19.98 -12.97 5.55
C VAL A 252 19.99 -13.61 6.92
N GLN A 253 18.86 -13.65 7.64
CA GLN A 253 18.75 -14.29 8.95
C GLN A 253 18.92 -15.81 8.87
N SER A 254 18.37 -16.48 7.85
CA SER A 254 18.54 -17.92 7.67
C SER A 254 19.99 -18.33 7.44
N LEU A 255 20.82 -17.37 6.98
CA LEU A 255 22.23 -17.55 6.71
C LEU A 255 23.16 -16.96 7.80
N GLY A 256 22.56 -16.58 8.95
CA GLY A 256 23.29 -16.16 10.14
C GLY A 256 23.64 -14.67 10.21
N TYR A 257 23.09 -13.83 9.31
CA TYR A 257 23.21 -12.38 9.38
C TYR A 257 22.07 -11.75 10.20
N ASN A 258 22.23 -10.49 10.59
CA ASN A 258 21.21 -9.68 11.30
C ASN A 258 20.56 -10.38 12.51
N GLN A 259 21.36 -11.13 13.28
CA GLN A 259 20.95 -11.86 14.49
C GLN A 259 21.67 -11.38 15.76
N GLY A 260 22.10 -10.11 15.80
CA GLY A 260 22.74 -9.49 16.94
C GLY A 260 24.28 -9.50 16.92
N ASP A 261 24.90 -10.14 15.95
CA ASP A 261 26.35 -10.02 15.68
C ASP A 261 26.56 -8.87 14.68
N ASN A 262 27.12 -7.76 15.16
CA ASN A 262 27.39 -6.58 14.33
C ASN A 262 28.37 -6.84 13.18
N SER A 263 29.26 -7.82 13.31
CA SER A 263 30.20 -8.21 12.23
C SER A 263 29.49 -8.92 11.07
N LYS A 264 28.28 -9.44 11.33
CA LYS A 264 27.39 -10.12 10.38
C LYS A 264 26.11 -9.32 10.13
N PHE A 265 26.18 -8.03 10.14
CA PHE A 265 25.05 -7.17 9.85
C PHE A 265 25.08 -6.70 8.38
N ILE A 266 23.95 -6.85 7.68
CA ILE A 266 23.71 -6.28 6.35
C ILE A 266 22.53 -5.33 6.50
N PRO A 267 22.74 -4.00 6.40
CA PRO A 267 21.66 -3.04 6.48
C PRO A 267 20.66 -3.19 5.34
N ILE A 268 19.37 -3.09 5.66
CA ILE A 268 18.24 -3.21 4.74
C ILE A 268 17.37 -1.98 4.89
N VAL A 269 16.89 -1.42 3.77
CA VAL A 269 15.94 -0.31 3.73
C VAL A 269 14.79 -0.60 2.77
N GLY A 270 13.56 -0.22 3.15
CA GLY A 270 12.34 -0.45 2.37
C GLY A 270 11.56 0.83 2.07
N VAL A 271 10.32 0.65 1.63
CA VAL A 271 9.29 1.69 1.45
C VAL A 271 7.94 1.04 1.77
N ASP A 272 7.04 1.71 2.41
CA ASP A 272 5.64 1.55 2.76
C ASP A 272 5.39 1.80 4.25
N ALA A 273 6.33 1.45 5.13
CA ALA A 273 6.24 1.44 6.59
C ALA A 273 5.09 0.57 7.12
N ILE A 274 4.92 -0.64 6.55
CA ILE A 274 3.91 -1.58 7.04
C ILE A 274 4.23 -2.08 8.46
N PRO A 275 3.22 -2.50 9.26
CA PRO A 275 3.43 -2.86 10.67
C PRO A 275 4.52 -3.89 10.92
N ASP A 276 4.66 -4.91 10.07
CA ASP A 276 5.70 -5.92 10.21
C ASP A 276 7.09 -5.33 10.03
N MET A 277 7.25 -4.37 9.10
CA MET A 277 8.50 -3.64 8.90
C MET A 277 8.86 -2.78 10.10
N LEU A 278 7.86 -2.07 10.67
CA LEU A 278 8.06 -1.26 11.88
C LEU A 278 8.52 -2.11 13.06
N ASN A 279 8.01 -3.33 13.19
CA ASN A 279 8.45 -4.27 14.21
C ASN A 279 9.93 -4.67 14.03
N GLU A 280 10.38 -4.87 12.79
CA GLU A 280 11.78 -5.21 12.51
C GLU A 280 12.73 -4.02 12.72
N ILE A 281 12.29 -2.79 12.43
CA ILE A 281 13.03 -1.57 12.76
C ILE A 281 13.21 -1.44 14.29
N LYS A 282 12.16 -1.71 15.08
CA LYS A 282 12.25 -1.71 16.55
C LYS A 282 13.22 -2.74 17.12
N LYS A 283 13.35 -3.88 16.45
CA LYS A 283 14.33 -4.92 16.82
C LYS A 283 15.75 -4.58 16.39
N GLY A 284 15.93 -3.55 15.56
CA GLY A 284 17.22 -3.18 14.98
C GLY A 284 17.73 -4.13 13.90
N THR A 285 16.87 -4.97 13.34
CA THR A 285 17.20 -5.91 12.24
C THR A 285 17.14 -5.24 10.86
N ILE A 286 16.42 -4.13 10.75
CA ILE A 286 16.27 -3.27 9.57
C ILE A 286 16.54 -1.82 9.98
N VAL A 287 17.19 -1.04 9.11
CA VAL A 287 17.65 0.31 9.46
C VAL A 287 16.58 1.39 9.28
N GLY A 288 15.61 1.17 8.42
CA GLY A 288 14.54 2.14 8.18
C GLY A 288 13.70 1.81 6.95
N THR A 289 12.67 2.62 6.75
CA THR A 289 11.74 2.56 5.62
C THR A 289 11.22 3.95 5.31
N VAL A 290 10.44 4.10 4.25
CA VAL A 290 9.74 5.35 3.91
C VAL A 290 8.25 5.10 4.05
N LEU A 291 7.55 5.87 4.88
CA LEU A 291 6.10 5.78 5.03
C LEU A 291 5.41 6.19 3.73
N GLN A 292 4.65 5.27 3.15
CA GLN A 292 3.61 5.51 2.17
C GLN A 292 2.26 5.46 2.92
N ASP A 293 1.63 6.60 3.12
CA ASP A 293 0.48 6.71 4.02
C ASP A 293 -0.80 6.14 3.39
N SER A 294 -1.06 4.86 3.65
CA SER A 294 -2.23 4.12 3.16
C SER A 294 -3.56 4.66 3.69
N LEU A 295 -3.57 5.23 4.90
CA LEU A 295 -4.76 5.80 5.53
C LEU A 295 -5.20 7.07 4.78
N ASN A 296 -4.27 8.03 4.60
CA ASN A 296 -4.56 9.28 3.90
C ASN A 296 -4.77 9.07 2.40
N GLN A 297 -4.08 8.11 1.75
CA GLN A 297 -4.41 7.75 0.36
C GLN A 297 -5.85 7.24 0.23
N ALA A 298 -6.27 6.29 1.07
CA ALA A 298 -7.64 5.78 1.06
C ALA A 298 -8.66 6.88 1.37
N LYS A 299 -8.36 7.75 2.35
CA LYS A 299 -9.24 8.88 2.70
C LYS A 299 -9.42 9.82 1.52
N ALA A 300 -8.36 10.22 0.84
CA ALA A 300 -8.42 11.08 -0.34
C ALA A 300 -9.21 10.43 -1.48
N VAL A 301 -8.98 9.13 -1.76
CA VAL A 301 -9.75 8.38 -2.77
C VAL A 301 -11.25 8.41 -2.47
N VAL A 302 -11.63 8.17 -1.22
CA VAL A 302 -13.04 8.15 -0.81
C VAL A 302 -13.66 9.55 -0.84
N ASP A 303 -12.96 10.57 -0.33
CA ASP A 303 -13.43 11.95 -0.31
C ASP A 303 -13.72 12.45 -1.75
N LEU A 304 -12.76 12.26 -2.68
CA LEU A 304 -12.95 12.64 -4.07
C LEU A 304 -14.09 11.86 -4.74
N SER A 305 -14.08 10.53 -4.58
CA SER A 305 -15.09 9.66 -5.19
C SER A 305 -16.50 9.98 -4.72
N LEU A 306 -16.68 10.25 -3.42
CA LEU A 306 -17.98 10.66 -2.86
C LEU A 306 -18.43 12.01 -3.37
N ASN A 307 -17.52 13.00 -3.45
CA ASN A 307 -17.87 14.33 -3.95
C ASN A 307 -18.34 14.27 -5.41
N VAL A 308 -17.54 13.66 -6.28
CA VAL A 308 -17.88 13.59 -7.71
C VAL A 308 -19.09 12.70 -7.99
N ALA A 309 -19.32 11.63 -7.19
CA ALA A 309 -20.49 10.78 -7.29
C ALA A 309 -21.79 11.51 -6.90
N ASN A 310 -21.70 12.56 -6.09
CA ASN A 310 -22.82 13.42 -5.68
C ASN A 310 -22.92 14.71 -6.52
N GLY A 311 -22.15 14.83 -7.60
CA GLY A 311 -22.17 16.01 -8.48
C GLY A 311 -21.56 17.27 -7.87
N LYS A 312 -20.69 17.12 -6.87
CA LYS A 312 -19.96 18.20 -6.21
C LYS A 312 -18.59 18.43 -6.85
N GLU A 313 -17.97 19.56 -6.51
CA GLU A 313 -16.56 19.78 -6.83
C GLU A 313 -15.67 18.72 -6.14
N PRO A 314 -14.61 18.23 -6.80
CA PRO A 314 -13.82 17.08 -6.32
C PRO A 314 -13.30 17.24 -4.89
N LEU A 315 -12.90 18.46 -4.52
CA LEU A 315 -12.28 18.77 -3.23
C LEU A 315 -13.22 19.46 -2.22
N GLU A 316 -14.52 19.59 -2.54
CA GLU A 316 -15.47 20.29 -1.68
C GLU A 316 -15.49 19.74 -0.26
N GLY A 317 -15.20 20.60 0.71
CA GLY A 317 -15.20 20.24 2.13
C GLY A 317 -14.07 19.30 2.58
N THR A 318 -13.02 19.15 1.76
CA THR A 318 -11.84 18.33 2.10
C THR A 318 -10.64 19.19 2.48
N GLN A 319 -9.58 18.55 2.97
CA GLN A 319 -8.28 19.19 3.24
C GLN A 319 -7.29 19.05 2.08
N TRP A 320 -7.68 18.34 1.02
CA TRP A 320 -6.80 17.99 -0.08
C TRP A 320 -6.59 19.15 -1.05
N THR A 321 -5.50 19.10 -1.77
CA THR A 321 -5.20 20.02 -2.87
C THR A 321 -4.86 19.24 -4.14
N LEU A 322 -5.16 19.79 -5.30
CA LEU A 322 -4.73 19.22 -6.59
C LEU A 322 -3.48 19.96 -7.07
N ASP A 323 -2.57 19.21 -7.67
CA ASP A 323 -1.48 19.77 -8.47
C ASP A 323 -1.92 20.07 -9.92
N ASP A 324 -0.97 20.52 -10.75
CA ASP A 324 -1.22 20.92 -12.14
C ASP A 324 -1.71 19.78 -13.05
N VAL A 325 -1.54 18.52 -12.60
CA VAL A 325 -2.00 17.34 -13.35
C VAL A 325 -3.24 16.69 -12.73
N LYS A 326 -3.96 17.42 -11.92
CA LYS A 326 -5.18 16.96 -11.21
C LYS A 326 -4.92 15.80 -10.24
N ALA A 327 -3.79 15.81 -9.56
CA ALA A 327 -3.42 14.80 -8.58
C ALA A 327 -3.45 15.35 -7.14
N VAL A 328 -4.00 14.55 -6.22
CA VAL A 328 -3.78 14.71 -4.78
C VAL A 328 -2.51 13.95 -4.44
N ARG A 329 -1.50 14.67 -3.92
CA ARG A 329 -0.21 14.10 -3.51
C ARG A 329 -0.18 13.91 -2.01
N VAL A 330 -0.21 12.65 -1.57
CA VAL A 330 -0.01 12.29 -0.17
C VAL A 330 1.51 12.20 0.07
N PRO A 331 2.06 12.99 1.00
CA PRO A 331 3.51 13.06 1.17
C PRO A 331 4.09 11.75 1.72
N TYR A 332 5.31 11.44 1.33
CA TYR A 332 6.14 10.42 1.97
C TYR A 332 6.80 10.97 3.24
N VAL A 333 7.21 10.07 4.16
CA VAL A 333 7.98 10.42 5.36
C VAL A 333 9.08 9.38 5.58
N PRO A 334 10.38 9.76 5.70
CA PRO A 334 11.43 8.81 6.04
C PRO A 334 11.27 8.35 7.49
N ILE A 335 11.29 7.03 7.71
CA ILE A 335 11.06 6.41 9.02
C ILE A 335 12.30 5.62 9.46
N THR A 336 12.77 5.94 10.65
CA THR A 336 13.79 5.20 11.38
C THR A 336 13.27 4.94 12.80
N LEU A 337 14.07 4.32 13.66
CA LEU A 337 13.70 4.12 15.06
C LEU A 337 13.37 5.44 15.78
N ASP A 338 14.04 6.54 15.40
CA ASP A 338 13.90 7.85 16.06
C ASP A 338 12.49 8.45 15.93
N ASN A 339 11.78 8.16 14.85
CA ASN A 339 10.47 8.74 14.55
C ASN A 339 9.39 7.70 14.16
N ILE A 340 9.59 6.45 14.54
CA ILE A 340 8.74 5.32 14.16
C ILE A 340 7.25 5.52 14.52
N GLN A 341 6.98 6.29 15.57
CA GLN A 341 5.63 6.61 16.04
C GLN A 341 4.78 7.30 14.96
N VAL A 342 5.41 8.08 14.08
CA VAL A 342 4.72 8.76 12.96
C VAL A 342 4.03 7.73 12.04
N ALA A 343 4.72 6.63 11.75
CA ALA A 343 4.16 5.56 10.92
C ALA A 343 3.13 4.71 11.71
N GLU A 344 3.38 4.43 12.98
CA GLU A 344 2.45 3.64 13.79
C GLU A 344 1.09 4.32 13.96
N ASP A 345 1.05 5.65 13.99
CA ASP A 345 -0.20 6.41 14.13
C ASP A 345 -1.14 6.24 12.93
N THR A 346 -0.62 5.88 11.75
CA THR A 346 -1.43 5.61 10.54
C THR A 346 -2.16 4.27 10.59
N TYR A 347 -1.83 3.40 11.55
CA TYR A 347 -2.43 2.07 11.71
C TYR A 347 -3.32 1.92 12.96
N LYS A 348 -3.54 2.99 13.71
CA LYS A 348 -4.46 3.04 14.87
C LYS A 348 -5.88 3.34 14.39
#